data_a142615e72b492b78ada0f3809d03912
#
_entry.id   a142615e72b492b78ada0f3809d03912
#
_cell.length_a   1.000
_cell.length_b   1.000
_cell.length_c   1.000
_cell.angle_alpha   90.00
_cell.angle_beta   90.00
_cell.angle_gamma   90.00
#
_symmetry.space_group_name_H-M   'P 1'
#
loop_
_entity.id
_entity.type
_entity.pdbx_description
1 polymer ?
#
loop_
_entity_poly.entity_id
_entity_poly.type
_entity_poly.pdbx_seq_one_letter_code
_entity_poly.pdbx_strand_id
1 'polypeptide(L)'
;MFGKNKNNSNVSHDIDVMMQMMDKVIQGEYDDIDVTAFDNPAYGEKLNELIHAFKKSNNNFVMRLNEAMESIGDNSYVKNTLDQVQSQTDSIAEMEEASHNLEESINNISKTVGGIQDNTHEMLAVAQNSTANMNESIKVVNQSSENISRINEQVQEFQDKIDKISEIVDIVKKVASQSNLLALNASIEAARAGEAGKGFAVVADQVRQLSSNTSESAEDIVRYVNELKNDIGVLAESMNETTSKLEEGNKKVEDSLVDIEKMASQMTEIKDKIDEVFSDIDKQSEFTSDFAKQVSNISDSYEELSKDCKEQGTHVYKIGRYIDTTRSDMVRGFAEVTTQDWLRIFEIDHFILMWRVYNNVVDFEHLKITQLNNNETCKLGKWLAAQTD
;
A
#
# COMPACT_ATOMS: atom_id res chain seq x y z
N MET A 1 99.41 27.07 60.79
CA MET A 1 98.97 26.97 59.39
C MET A 1 98.67 25.53 59.03
N PHE A 2 97.69 24.87 59.61
CA PHE A 2 97.26 23.51 59.22
C PHE A 2 95.76 23.30 59.47
N GLY A 3 94.93 24.12 58.94
CA GLY A 3 93.47 23.94 59.08
C GLY A 3 92.68 24.17 57.78
N LYS A 4 93.29 24.57 56.67
CA LYS A 4 92.61 24.91 55.44
C LYS A 4 92.56 23.80 54.35
N ASN A 5 93.39 22.74 54.44
CA ASN A 5 93.46 21.72 53.41
C ASN A 5 92.49 20.53 53.60
N LYS A 6 92.03 20.25 54.83
CA LYS A 6 91.09 19.13 55.08
C LYS A 6 89.66 19.42 54.53
N ASN A 7 89.18 20.68 54.67
CA ASN A 7 87.86 21.03 54.17
C ASN A 7 87.75 21.01 52.62
N ASN A 8 88.87 21.33 51.93
CA ASN A 8 88.87 21.29 50.46
C ASN A 8 88.93 19.86 49.88
N SER A 9 89.57 18.92 50.57
CA SER A 9 89.64 17.51 50.13
C SER A 9 88.28 16.79 50.32
N ASN A 10 87.59 17.08 51.43
CA ASN A 10 86.30 16.49 51.74
C ASN A 10 85.21 17.01 50.79
N VAL A 11 85.21 18.29 50.44
CA VAL A 11 84.26 18.86 49.45
C VAL A 11 84.49 18.28 48.05
N SER A 12 85.82 18.01 47.68
CA SER A 12 86.15 17.38 46.41
C SER A 12 85.66 15.92 46.35
N HIS A 13 85.78 15.16 47.44
CA HIS A 13 85.28 13.78 47.54
C HIS A 13 83.77 13.71 47.45
N ASP A 14 83.03 14.52 48.17
CA ASP A 14 81.55 14.57 48.13
C ASP A 14 81.05 14.95 46.76
N ILE A 15 81.73 15.86 46.02
CA ILE A 15 81.38 16.18 44.64
C ILE A 15 81.55 14.98 43.71
N ASP A 16 82.67 14.25 43.82
CA ASP A 16 83.00 13.10 43.02
C ASP A 16 81.95 11.97 43.23
N VAL A 17 81.59 11.70 44.51
CA VAL A 17 80.53 10.73 44.88
C VAL A 17 79.20 11.19 44.36
N MET A 18 78.80 12.47 44.49
CA MET A 18 77.58 13.02 43.99
C MET A 18 77.47 12.86 42.46
N MET A 19 78.56 13.17 41.74
CA MET A 19 78.56 12.98 40.27
C MET A 19 78.41 11.52 39.90
N GLN A 20 79.05 10.57 40.57
CA GLN A 20 78.84 9.14 40.33
C GLN A 20 77.42 8.67 40.61
N MET A 21 76.80 9.16 41.66
CA MET A 21 75.41 8.82 41.99
C MET A 21 74.44 9.45 41.04
N MET A 22 74.68 10.69 40.58
CA MET A 22 73.90 11.34 39.51
C MET A 22 73.98 10.56 38.19
N ASP A 23 75.21 10.07 37.83
CA ASP A 23 75.38 9.24 36.63
C ASP A 23 74.55 7.95 36.71
N LYS A 24 74.42 7.30 37.87
CA LYS A 24 73.51 6.16 38.07
C LYS A 24 72.06 6.52 37.87
N VAL A 25 71.57 7.63 38.43
CA VAL A 25 70.23 8.15 38.25
C VAL A 25 69.98 8.45 36.77
N ILE A 26 70.90 9.03 36.03
CA ILE A 26 70.85 9.28 34.60
C ILE A 26 70.71 7.95 33.80
N GLN A 27 71.38 6.88 34.28
CA GLN A 27 71.31 5.54 33.69
C GLN A 27 70.02 4.79 34.05
N GLY A 28 69.13 5.39 34.88
CA GLY A 28 67.88 4.80 35.29
C GLY A 28 67.93 3.97 36.57
N GLU A 29 68.97 4.04 37.32
CA GLU A 29 69.11 3.43 38.65
C GLU A 29 68.63 4.40 39.72
N TYR A 30 67.47 4.13 40.30
CA TYR A 30 66.78 5.00 41.25
C TYR A 30 66.80 4.42 42.69
N ASP A 31 67.73 3.55 43.00
CA ASP A 31 67.91 3.00 44.36
C ASP A 31 68.35 4.07 45.33
N ASP A 32 67.98 3.89 46.60
CA ASP A 32 68.40 4.80 47.65
C ASP A 32 69.91 4.79 47.76
N ILE A 33 70.50 5.99 47.81
CA ILE A 33 71.89 6.19 47.85
C ILE A 33 72.41 5.98 49.30
N ASP A 34 73.51 5.25 49.47
CA ASP A 34 74.16 5.09 50.76
C ASP A 34 74.76 6.45 51.22
N VAL A 35 74.09 7.08 52.20
CA VAL A 35 74.47 8.38 52.74
C VAL A 35 75.82 8.33 53.43
N THR A 36 76.34 7.12 53.83
CA THR A 36 77.65 6.96 54.49
C THR A 36 78.79 7.06 53.51
N ALA A 37 78.57 7.02 52.22
CA ALA A 37 79.57 7.25 51.19
C ALA A 37 80.00 8.70 51.08
N PHE A 38 79.29 9.65 51.72
CA PHE A 38 79.66 11.08 51.75
C PHE A 38 80.30 11.45 53.04
N ASP A 39 81.32 12.32 52.98
CA ASP A 39 81.92 12.95 54.15
C ASP A 39 80.91 13.85 54.89
N ASN A 40 80.04 14.48 54.18
CA ASN A 40 78.87 15.18 54.70
C ASN A 40 77.56 14.44 54.29
N PRO A 41 76.95 13.65 55.18
CA PRO A 41 75.74 12.86 54.88
C PRO A 41 74.57 13.69 54.33
N ALA A 42 74.51 14.99 54.62
CA ALA A 42 73.44 15.88 54.16
C ALA A 42 73.33 15.94 52.61
N TYR A 43 74.40 15.69 51.85
CA TYR A 43 74.39 15.63 50.40
C TYR A 43 73.71 14.35 49.94
N GLY A 44 74.00 13.21 50.55
CA GLY A 44 73.30 11.94 50.27
C GLY A 44 71.86 12.00 50.63
N GLU A 45 71.46 12.58 51.78
CA GLU A 45 70.06 12.78 52.18
C GLU A 45 69.30 13.62 51.15
N LYS A 46 69.89 14.74 50.71
CA LYS A 46 69.26 15.61 49.68
C LYS A 46 69.14 14.94 48.35
N LEU A 47 70.07 14.09 47.95
CA LEU A 47 69.99 13.34 46.71
C LEU A 47 68.91 12.24 46.82
N ASN A 48 68.72 11.59 47.97
CA ASN A 48 67.63 10.65 48.24
C ASN A 48 66.26 11.37 48.23
N GLU A 49 66.15 12.55 48.85
CA GLU A 49 64.93 13.36 48.77
C GLU A 49 64.54 13.67 47.30
N LEU A 50 65.54 13.99 46.45
CA LEU A 50 65.35 14.23 45.01
C LEU A 50 64.90 12.97 44.30
N ILE A 51 65.53 11.80 44.58
CA ILE A 51 65.10 10.50 44.00
C ILE A 51 63.69 10.15 44.41
N HIS A 52 63.34 10.27 45.70
CA HIS A 52 62.01 10.04 46.21
C HIS A 52 60.94 10.98 45.59
N ALA A 53 61.27 12.28 45.42
CA ALA A 53 60.40 13.24 44.77
C ALA A 53 60.16 12.86 43.30
N PHE A 54 61.18 12.37 42.60
CA PHE A 54 61.06 11.88 41.22
C PHE A 54 60.22 10.60 41.13
N LYS A 55 60.46 9.61 41.98
CA LYS A 55 59.67 8.37 42.08
C LYS A 55 58.23 8.69 42.38
N LYS A 56 57.89 9.60 43.29
CA LYS A 56 56.55 10.04 43.62
C LYS A 56 55.87 10.74 42.44
N SER A 57 56.62 11.58 41.71
CA SER A 57 56.09 12.22 40.48
C SER A 57 55.76 11.19 39.43
N ASN A 58 56.57 10.16 39.23
CA ASN A 58 56.38 9.08 38.33
C ASN A 58 55.15 8.23 38.75
N ASN A 59 54.99 7.95 40.06
CA ASN A 59 53.78 7.26 40.54
C ASN A 59 52.51 8.05 40.27
N ASN A 60 52.48 9.36 40.49
CA ASN A 60 51.37 10.22 40.15
C ASN A 60 51.01 10.15 38.63
N PHE A 61 52.05 10.04 37.78
CA PHE A 61 51.84 9.89 36.35
C PHE A 61 51.24 8.52 36.00
N VAL A 62 51.67 7.45 36.66
CA VAL A 62 51.08 6.10 36.53
C VAL A 62 49.59 6.12 36.92
N MET A 63 49.23 6.80 38.01
CA MET A 63 47.83 6.91 38.43
C MET A 63 46.98 7.66 37.37
N ARG A 64 47.52 8.71 36.77
CA ARG A 64 46.85 9.40 35.64
C ARG A 64 46.71 8.52 34.39
N LEU A 65 47.70 7.65 34.12
CA LEU A 65 47.58 6.66 33.03
C LEU A 65 46.53 5.60 33.34
N ASN A 66 46.35 5.22 34.62
CA ASN A 66 45.23 4.37 35.03
C ASN A 66 43.88 5.01 34.74
N GLU A 67 43.68 6.30 35.11
CA GLU A 67 42.48 7.06 34.78
C GLU A 67 42.23 7.16 33.27
N ALA A 68 43.27 7.40 32.48
CA ALA A 68 43.19 7.42 31.03
C ALA A 68 42.80 6.06 30.45
N MET A 69 43.34 4.97 31.01
CA MET A 69 42.95 3.61 30.60
C MET A 69 41.50 3.28 30.93
N GLU A 70 41.00 3.71 32.10
CA GLU A 70 39.60 3.55 32.49
C GLU A 70 38.67 4.30 31.51
N SER A 71 39.04 5.55 31.16
CA SER A 71 38.26 6.35 30.18
C SER A 71 38.25 5.76 28.76
N ILE A 72 39.40 5.26 28.29
CA ILE A 72 39.50 4.63 26.96
C ILE A 72 38.81 3.28 26.94
N GLY A 73 38.85 2.56 28.04
CA GLY A 73 38.21 1.23 28.15
C GLY A 73 36.69 1.29 28.27
N ASP A 74 36.06 2.44 28.51
CA ASP A 74 34.64 2.64 28.35
C ASP A 74 34.26 2.71 26.86
N ASN A 75 34.24 1.53 26.23
CA ASN A 75 33.93 1.34 24.82
C ASN A 75 32.45 1.46 24.50
N SER A 76 31.61 1.91 25.42
CA SER A 76 30.15 2.01 25.23
C SER A 76 29.81 2.85 24.01
N TYR A 77 30.53 3.94 23.76
CA TYR A 77 30.31 4.80 22.59
C TYR A 77 30.62 4.11 21.25
N VAL A 78 31.75 3.43 21.16
CA VAL A 78 32.17 2.71 19.93
C VAL A 78 31.19 1.56 19.66
N LYS A 79 30.85 0.79 20.69
CA LYS A 79 29.87 -0.28 20.57
C LYS A 79 28.53 0.23 20.10
N ASN A 80 27.99 1.25 20.76
CA ASN A 80 26.68 1.82 20.40
C ASN A 80 26.68 2.35 18.97
N THR A 81 27.78 2.96 18.51
CA THR A 81 27.88 3.42 17.13
C THR A 81 27.90 2.27 16.14
N LEU A 82 28.63 1.18 16.42
CA LEU A 82 28.63 -0.02 15.57
C LEU A 82 27.25 -0.70 15.53
N ASP A 83 26.58 -0.83 16.67
CA ASP A 83 25.24 -1.39 16.76
C ASP A 83 24.22 -0.53 15.98
N GLN A 84 24.36 0.82 16.05
CA GLN A 84 23.52 1.74 15.27
C GLN A 84 23.79 1.62 13.77
N VAL A 85 25.04 1.54 13.35
CA VAL A 85 25.41 1.34 11.93
C VAL A 85 24.81 0.04 11.41
N GLN A 86 24.91 -1.05 12.18
CA GLN A 86 24.32 -2.33 11.79
C GLN A 86 22.80 -2.24 11.66
N SER A 87 22.11 -1.68 12.66
CA SER A 87 20.65 -1.50 12.62
C SER A 87 20.21 -0.64 11.45
N GLN A 88 21.01 0.37 11.09
CA GLN A 88 20.70 1.24 9.96
C GLN A 88 20.91 0.53 8.62
N THR A 89 21.93 -0.33 8.52
CA THR A 89 22.17 -1.17 7.35
C THR A 89 21.00 -2.13 7.12
N ASP A 90 20.47 -2.74 8.18
CA ASP A 90 19.29 -3.61 8.11
C ASP A 90 18.06 -2.82 7.64
N SER A 91 17.87 -1.58 8.13
CA SER A 91 16.78 -0.70 7.70
C SER A 91 16.89 -0.29 6.22
N ILE A 92 18.11 -0.10 5.72
CA ILE A 92 18.36 0.20 4.30
C ILE A 92 17.96 -1.00 3.42
N ALA A 93 18.28 -2.22 3.83
CA ALA A 93 17.85 -3.42 3.11
C ALA A 93 16.31 -3.54 3.03
N GLU A 94 15.59 -3.20 4.11
CA GLU A 94 14.12 -3.12 4.10
C GLU A 94 13.60 -2.02 3.15
N MET A 95 14.30 -0.88 3.06
CA MET A 95 13.96 0.20 2.12
C MET A 95 14.19 -0.21 0.66
N GLU A 96 15.23 -0.97 0.35
CA GLU A 96 15.48 -1.54 -0.98
C GLU A 96 14.35 -2.49 -1.40
N GLU A 97 13.94 -3.39 -0.50
CA GLU A 97 12.81 -4.29 -0.74
C GLU A 97 11.49 -3.51 -0.93
N ALA A 98 11.24 -2.49 -0.10
CA ALA A 98 10.06 -1.63 -0.23
C ALA A 98 10.05 -0.86 -1.57
N SER A 99 11.21 -0.40 -2.04
CA SER A 99 11.35 0.27 -3.34
C SER A 99 11.00 -0.67 -4.51
N HIS A 100 11.47 -1.90 -4.44
CA HIS A 100 11.15 -2.92 -5.46
C HIS A 100 9.64 -3.25 -5.48
N ASN A 101 9.03 -3.41 -4.30
CA ASN A 101 7.60 -3.65 -4.15
C ASN A 101 6.75 -2.48 -4.69
N LEU A 102 7.23 -1.24 -4.52
CA LEU A 102 6.60 -0.05 -5.10
C LEU A 102 6.63 -0.07 -6.62
N GLU A 103 7.77 -0.42 -7.24
CA GLU A 103 7.91 -0.54 -8.69
C GLU A 103 6.96 -1.60 -9.26
N GLU A 104 6.88 -2.77 -8.63
CA GLU A 104 5.93 -3.82 -9.01
C GLU A 104 4.48 -3.35 -8.89
N SER A 105 4.15 -2.64 -7.81
CA SER A 105 2.81 -2.08 -7.59
C SER A 105 2.42 -1.07 -8.67
N ILE A 106 3.32 -0.16 -9.05
CA ILE A 106 3.12 0.82 -10.12
C ILE A 106 2.84 0.12 -11.45
N ASN A 107 3.61 -0.90 -11.79
CA ASN A 107 3.41 -1.70 -13.00
C ASN A 107 2.05 -2.40 -13.01
N ASN A 108 1.61 -2.94 -11.88
CA ASN A 108 0.30 -3.58 -11.73
C ASN A 108 -0.85 -2.56 -11.84
N ILE A 109 -0.69 -1.37 -11.27
CA ILE A 109 -1.68 -0.27 -11.40
C ILE A 109 -1.77 0.15 -12.87
N SER A 110 -0.65 0.37 -13.55
CA SER A 110 -0.60 0.73 -14.97
C SER A 110 -1.35 -0.28 -15.85
N LYS A 111 -1.11 -1.57 -15.64
CA LYS A 111 -1.80 -2.64 -16.35
C LYS A 111 -3.31 -2.65 -16.07
N THR A 112 -3.70 -2.43 -14.82
CA THR A 112 -5.12 -2.39 -14.41
C THR A 112 -5.83 -1.21 -15.06
N VAL A 113 -5.21 -0.04 -15.06
CA VAL A 113 -5.76 1.18 -15.67
C VAL A 113 -5.86 1.04 -17.19
N GLY A 114 -4.88 0.39 -17.84
CA GLY A 114 -4.98 0.02 -19.25
C GLY A 114 -6.20 -0.86 -19.54
N GLY A 115 -6.47 -1.86 -18.72
CA GLY A 115 -7.67 -2.69 -18.84
C GLY A 115 -8.98 -1.92 -18.64
N ILE A 116 -8.99 -0.93 -17.72
CA ILE A 116 -10.16 -0.04 -17.53
C ILE A 116 -10.36 0.84 -18.77
N GLN A 117 -9.29 1.33 -19.39
CA GLN A 117 -9.36 2.11 -20.62
C GLN A 117 -10.00 1.32 -21.76
N ASP A 118 -9.56 0.07 -21.97
CA ASP A 118 -10.11 -0.82 -22.98
C ASP A 118 -11.61 -1.07 -22.75
N ASN A 119 -12.00 -1.40 -21.53
CA ASN A 119 -13.40 -1.58 -21.13
C ASN A 119 -14.24 -0.32 -21.36
N THR A 120 -13.70 0.86 -21.08
CA THR A 120 -14.39 2.14 -21.29
C THR A 120 -14.62 2.39 -22.78
N HIS A 121 -13.67 2.08 -23.63
CA HIS A 121 -13.84 2.17 -25.09
C HIS A 121 -14.89 1.19 -25.60
N GLU A 122 -14.90 -0.05 -25.12
CA GLU A 122 -15.92 -1.04 -25.46
C GLU A 122 -17.32 -0.58 -25.03
N MET A 123 -17.46 -0.05 -23.81
CA MET A 123 -18.74 0.46 -23.32
C MET A 123 -19.27 1.66 -24.12
N LEU A 124 -18.40 2.56 -24.59
CA LEU A 124 -18.78 3.65 -25.50
C LEU A 124 -19.31 3.11 -26.83
N ALA A 125 -18.68 2.10 -27.39
CA ALA A 125 -19.14 1.46 -28.61
C ALA A 125 -20.48 0.76 -28.40
N VAL A 126 -20.69 0.08 -27.27
CA VAL A 126 -21.99 -0.54 -26.90
C VAL A 126 -23.06 0.52 -26.72
N ALA A 127 -22.77 1.67 -26.09
CA ALA A 127 -23.70 2.77 -25.94
C ALA A 127 -24.13 3.33 -27.32
N GLN A 128 -23.19 3.54 -28.22
CA GLN A 128 -23.51 4.00 -29.60
C GLN A 128 -24.37 3.02 -30.35
N ASN A 129 -24.08 1.72 -30.31
CA ASN A 129 -24.90 0.68 -30.92
C ASN A 129 -26.30 0.61 -30.29
N SER A 130 -26.37 0.74 -28.97
CA SER A 130 -27.66 0.75 -28.25
C SER A 130 -28.51 1.94 -28.65
N THR A 131 -27.91 3.13 -28.79
CA THR A 131 -28.61 4.33 -29.33
C THR A 131 -29.16 4.08 -30.73
N ALA A 132 -28.36 3.48 -31.62
CA ALA A 132 -28.82 3.14 -32.96
C ALA A 132 -30.00 2.16 -32.95
N ASN A 133 -29.95 1.12 -32.14
CA ASN A 133 -31.01 0.12 -32.00
C ASN A 133 -32.30 0.71 -31.41
N MET A 134 -32.17 1.62 -30.42
CA MET A 134 -33.33 2.30 -29.83
C MET A 134 -34.00 3.23 -30.85
N ASN A 135 -33.22 3.97 -31.64
CA ASN A 135 -33.77 4.80 -32.71
C ASN A 135 -34.48 3.97 -33.79
N GLU A 136 -33.98 2.79 -34.11
CA GLU A 136 -34.67 1.85 -35.00
C GLU A 136 -35.98 1.32 -34.38
N SER A 137 -35.97 1.01 -33.08
CA SER A 137 -37.14 0.59 -32.32
C SER A 137 -38.22 1.66 -32.31
N ILE A 138 -37.89 2.94 -32.15
CA ILE A 138 -38.83 4.07 -32.24
C ILE A 138 -39.49 4.09 -33.62
N LYS A 139 -38.71 3.91 -34.71
CA LYS A 139 -39.31 3.85 -36.07
C LYS A 139 -40.31 2.72 -36.21
N VAL A 140 -39.97 1.52 -35.70
CA VAL A 140 -40.87 0.35 -35.75
C VAL A 140 -42.15 0.59 -34.95
N VAL A 141 -42.05 1.19 -33.76
CA VAL A 141 -43.21 1.54 -32.93
C VAL A 141 -44.07 2.58 -33.61
N ASN A 142 -43.51 3.64 -34.19
CA ASN A 142 -44.25 4.66 -34.92
C ASN A 142 -44.96 4.08 -36.15
N GLN A 143 -44.28 3.21 -36.92
CA GLN A 143 -44.90 2.52 -38.06
C GLN A 143 -46.03 1.59 -37.62
N SER A 144 -45.88 0.94 -36.46
CA SER A 144 -46.94 0.11 -35.88
C SER A 144 -48.15 0.97 -35.47
N SER A 145 -47.91 2.14 -34.89
CA SER A 145 -48.96 3.10 -34.51
C SER A 145 -49.74 3.60 -35.74
N GLU A 146 -49.04 3.93 -36.85
CA GLU A 146 -49.69 4.29 -38.13
C GLU A 146 -50.55 3.15 -38.69
N ASN A 147 -50.04 1.92 -38.59
CA ASN A 147 -50.81 0.74 -39.04
C ASN A 147 -52.05 0.54 -38.19
N ILE A 148 -51.99 0.68 -36.88
CA ILE A 148 -53.16 0.60 -36.00
C ILE A 148 -54.18 1.71 -36.32
N SER A 149 -53.73 2.96 -36.57
CA SER A 149 -54.63 4.05 -36.99
C SER A 149 -55.38 3.71 -38.24
N ARG A 150 -54.69 3.16 -39.27
CA ARG A 150 -55.36 2.72 -40.50
C ARG A 150 -56.35 1.60 -40.26
N ILE A 151 -56.06 0.64 -39.38
CA ILE A 151 -57.03 -0.43 -39.03
C ILE A 151 -58.21 0.17 -38.31
N ASN A 152 -58.07 1.15 -37.43
CA ASN A 152 -59.16 1.86 -36.77
C ASN A 152 -60.11 2.54 -37.79
N GLU A 153 -59.51 3.21 -38.78
CA GLU A 153 -60.34 3.77 -39.90
C GLU A 153 -61.13 2.68 -40.64
N GLN A 154 -60.54 1.54 -40.96
CA GLN A 154 -61.17 0.42 -41.60
C GLN A 154 -62.27 -0.20 -40.73
N VAL A 155 -62.10 -0.32 -39.44
CA VAL A 155 -63.06 -0.78 -38.45
C VAL A 155 -64.32 0.13 -38.46
N GLN A 156 -64.06 1.46 -38.46
CA GLN A 156 -65.17 2.44 -38.52
C GLN A 156 -65.92 2.35 -39.81
N GLU A 157 -65.23 2.26 -40.96
CA GLU A 157 -65.91 2.04 -42.24
C GLU A 157 -66.76 0.71 -42.27
N PHE A 158 -66.23 -0.33 -41.63
CA PHE A 158 -66.88 -1.60 -41.53
C PHE A 158 -68.13 -1.50 -40.65
N GLN A 159 -68.11 -0.75 -39.58
CA GLN A 159 -69.24 -0.45 -38.72
C GLN A 159 -70.35 0.27 -39.50
N ASP A 160 -70.01 1.28 -40.30
CA ASP A 160 -70.96 2.02 -41.15
C ASP A 160 -71.66 1.10 -42.20
N LYS A 161 -70.84 0.17 -42.76
CA LYS A 161 -71.42 -0.83 -43.73
C LYS A 161 -72.34 -1.78 -43.04
N ILE A 162 -72.10 -2.24 -41.86
CA ILE A 162 -73.00 -3.11 -41.07
C ILE A 162 -74.26 -2.38 -40.68
N ASP A 163 -74.20 -1.13 -40.32
CA ASP A 163 -75.42 -0.32 -40.05
C ASP A 163 -76.30 -0.20 -41.27
N LYS A 164 -75.76 0.02 -42.49
CA LYS A 164 -76.48 0.00 -43.73
C LYS A 164 -77.09 -1.36 -44.02
N ILE A 165 -76.39 -2.46 -43.75
CA ILE A 165 -76.98 -3.81 -43.93
C ILE A 165 -78.16 -3.99 -42.98
N SER A 166 -78.05 -3.54 -41.72
CA SER A 166 -79.12 -3.57 -40.74
C SER A 166 -80.41 -2.86 -41.29
N GLU A 167 -80.19 -1.63 -41.83
CA GLU A 167 -81.32 -0.87 -42.43
C GLU A 167 -81.97 -1.63 -43.60
N ILE A 168 -81.14 -2.22 -44.50
CA ILE A 168 -81.67 -2.99 -45.64
C ILE A 168 -82.47 -4.21 -45.17
N VAL A 169 -81.98 -4.94 -44.17
CA VAL A 169 -82.62 -6.10 -43.60
C VAL A 169 -83.95 -5.72 -42.95
N ASP A 170 -84.03 -4.59 -42.25
CA ASP A 170 -85.26 -4.07 -41.69
C ASP A 170 -86.34 -3.74 -42.81
N ILE A 171 -85.87 -3.20 -43.94
CA ILE A 171 -86.71 -2.95 -45.09
C ILE A 171 -87.22 -4.27 -45.66
N VAL A 172 -86.34 -5.29 -45.86
CA VAL A 172 -86.74 -6.63 -46.35
C VAL A 172 -87.72 -7.25 -45.41
N LYS A 173 -87.58 -7.19 -44.13
CA LYS A 173 -88.49 -7.69 -43.10
C LYS A 173 -89.87 -7.00 -43.23
N LYS A 174 -89.94 -5.68 -43.41
CA LYS A 174 -91.16 -4.91 -43.65
C LYS A 174 -91.87 -5.34 -44.94
N VAL A 175 -91.07 -5.48 -46.02
CA VAL A 175 -91.64 -5.94 -47.32
C VAL A 175 -92.21 -7.36 -47.22
N ALA A 176 -91.48 -8.27 -46.57
CA ALA A 176 -91.96 -9.65 -46.33
C ALA A 176 -93.26 -9.66 -45.50
N SER A 177 -93.31 -8.86 -44.42
CA SER A 177 -94.49 -8.73 -43.56
C SER A 177 -95.67 -8.17 -44.32
N GLN A 178 -95.51 -7.15 -45.17
CA GLN A 178 -96.52 -6.58 -46.03
C GLN A 178 -96.99 -7.58 -47.08
N SER A 179 -96.04 -8.32 -47.71
CA SER A 179 -96.34 -9.34 -48.69
C SER A 179 -97.13 -10.50 -48.07
N ASN A 180 -96.84 -10.91 -46.86
CA ASN A 180 -97.58 -11.92 -46.11
C ASN A 180 -98.97 -11.48 -45.80
N LEU A 181 -99.20 -10.21 -45.43
CA LEU A 181 -100.56 -9.64 -45.24
C LEU A 181 -101.33 -9.54 -46.54
N LEU A 182 -100.71 -9.12 -47.66
CA LEU A 182 -101.27 -9.06 -48.96
C LEU A 182 -101.73 -10.49 -49.47
N ALA A 183 -100.81 -11.45 -49.27
CA ALA A 183 -101.06 -12.83 -49.61
C ALA A 183 -102.22 -13.45 -48.77
N LEU A 184 -102.31 -13.12 -47.49
CA LEU A 184 -103.37 -13.53 -46.58
C LEU A 184 -104.73 -12.96 -47.08
N ASN A 185 -104.80 -11.68 -47.43
CA ASN A 185 -105.95 -11.03 -47.96
C ASN A 185 -106.41 -11.66 -49.32
N ALA A 186 -105.41 -11.96 -50.18
CA ALA A 186 -105.69 -12.64 -51.46
C ALA A 186 -106.22 -14.08 -51.26
N SER A 187 -105.66 -14.82 -50.27
CA SER A 187 -106.13 -16.16 -49.91
C SER A 187 -107.57 -16.11 -49.39
N ILE A 188 -107.94 -15.10 -48.58
CA ILE A 188 -109.27 -14.88 -48.06
C ILE A 188 -110.25 -14.58 -49.22
N GLU A 189 -109.91 -13.71 -50.15
CA GLU A 189 -110.78 -13.34 -51.27
C GLU A 189 -110.90 -14.49 -52.31
N ALA A 190 -109.85 -15.25 -52.52
CA ALA A 190 -109.86 -16.48 -53.33
C ALA A 190 -110.79 -17.55 -52.74
N ALA A 191 -110.77 -17.71 -51.41
CA ALA A 191 -111.71 -18.58 -50.71
C ALA A 191 -113.19 -18.10 -50.86
N ARG A 192 -113.39 -16.79 -50.90
CA ARG A 192 -114.68 -16.15 -51.08
C ARG A 192 -115.30 -16.35 -52.50
N ALA A 193 -114.45 -16.49 -53.54
CA ALA A 193 -114.81 -16.74 -54.91
C ALA A 193 -115.20 -18.23 -55.21
N GLY A 194 -115.09 -19.14 -54.24
CA GLY A 194 -115.44 -20.52 -54.33
C GLY A 194 -114.64 -21.31 -55.38
N GLU A 195 -115.29 -22.12 -56.22
CA GLU A 195 -114.65 -22.96 -57.25
C GLU A 195 -113.78 -22.16 -58.26
N ALA A 196 -114.19 -20.92 -58.62
CA ALA A 196 -113.38 -20.06 -59.52
C ALA A 196 -112.07 -19.49 -58.89
N GLY A 197 -111.92 -19.46 -57.58
CA GLY A 197 -110.78 -18.93 -56.87
C GLY A 197 -109.74 -19.96 -56.49
N LYS A 198 -109.96 -21.29 -56.71
CA LYS A 198 -109.07 -22.36 -56.27
C LYS A 198 -107.56 -22.19 -56.71
N GLY A 199 -107.35 -21.83 -57.99
CA GLY A 199 -106.00 -21.60 -58.53
C GLY A 199 -105.31 -20.39 -57.90
N PHE A 200 -106.08 -19.32 -57.64
CA PHE A 200 -105.55 -18.11 -56.94
C PHE A 200 -105.30 -18.37 -55.48
N ALA A 201 -106.03 -19.19 -54.79
CA ALA A 201 -105.81 -19.56 -53.39
C ALA A 201 -104.52 -20.29 -53.21
N VAL A 202 -104.12 -21.22 -54.09
CA VAL A 202 -102.83 -21.93 -54.06
C VAL A 202 -101.69 -20.97 -54.28
N VAL A 203 -101.75 -20.03 -55.22
CA VAL A 203 -100.74 -19.02 -55.49
C VAL A 203 -100.60 -18.09 -54.28
N ALA A 204 -101.70 -17.65 -53.71
CA ALA A 204 -101.73 -16.79 -52.54
C ALA A 204 -101.06 -17.49 -51.31
N ASP A 205 -101.40 -18.78 -51.11
CA ASP A 205 -100.74 -19.56 -50.00
C ASP A 205 -99.28 -19.78 -50.24
N GLN A 206 -98.81 -20.02 -51.49
CA GLN A 206 -97.36 -20.06 -51.85
C GLN A 206 -96.67 -18.73 -51.60
N VAL A 207 -97.31 -17.59 -52.00
CA VAL A 207 -96.76 -16.24 -51.72
C VAL A 207 -96.71 -15.99 -50.22
N ARG A 208 -97.72 -16.41 -49.48
CA ARG A 208 -97.73 -16.29 -48.01
C ARG A 208 -96.61 -17.06 -47.36
N GLN A 209 -96.36 -18.31 -47.78
CA GLN A 209 -95.32 -19.16 -47.28
C GLN A 209 -93.95 -18.62 -47.65
N LEU A 210 -93.71 -18.11 -48.86
CA LEU A 210 -92.46 -17.46 -49.28
C LEU A 210 -92.18 -16.21 -48.47
N SER A 211 -93.20 -15.39 -48.19
CA SER A 211 -93.12 -14.19 -47.39
C SER A 211 -92.74 -14.53 -45.92
N SER A 212 -93.38 -15.60 -45.38
CA SER A 212 -93.01 -16.08 -44.01
C SER A 212 -91.55 -16.57 -43.94
N ASN A 213 -91.12 -17.37 -44.92
CA ASN A 213 -89.75 -17.85 -45.00
C ASN A 213 -88.73 -16.68 -45.18
N THR A 214 -89.13 -15.65 -45.97
CA THR A 214 -88.36 -14.44 -46.19
C THR A 214 -88.23 -13.65 -44.88
N SER A 215 -89.31 -13.53 -44.11
CA SER A 215 -89.25 -12.85 -42.78
C SER A 215 -88.36 -13.58 -41.78
N GLU A 216 -88.44 -14.92 -41.73
CA GLU A 216 -87.61 -15.76 -40.86
C GLU A 216 -86.11 -15.64 -41.24
N SER A 217 -85.83 -15.72 -42.57
CA SER A 217 -84.43 -15.51 -43.05
C SER A 217 -83.91 -14.10 -42.72
N ALA A 218 -84.75 -13.06 -42.77
CA ALA A 218 -84.39 -11.70 -42.38
C ALA A 218 -84.13 -11.60 -40.88
N GLU A 219 -84.87 -12.32 -40.04
CA GLU A 219 -84.63 -12.38 -38.61
C GLU A 219 -83.26 -13.05 -38.29
N ASP A 220 -82.92 -14.10 -39.00
CA ASP A 220 -81.61 -14.73 -38.87
C ASP A 220 -80.47 -13.77 -39.26
N ILE A 221 -80.65 -13.01 -40.35
CA ILE A 221 -79.65 -12.01 -40.77
C ILE A 221 -79.53 -10.90 -39.71
N VAL A 222 -80.64 -10.41 -39.10
CA VAL A 222 -80.59 -9.43 -38.02
C VAL A 222 -79.72 -9.96 -36.84
N ARG A 223 -79.92 -11.23 -36.51
CA ARG A 223 -79.12 -11.85 -35.46
C ARG A 223 -77.62 -11.83 -35.82
N TYR A 224 -77.22 -12.27 -37.00
CA TYR A 224 -75.82 -12.25 -37.45
C TYR A 224 -75.26 -10.82 -37.54
N VAL A 225 -76.08 -9.86 -37.99
CA VAL A 225 -75.68 -8.45 -38.02
C VAL A 225 -75.37 -7.92 -36.59
N ASN A 226 -76.26 -8.29 -35.64
CA ASN A 226 -76.00 -7.89 -34.23
C ASN A 226 -74.75 -8.57 -33.62
N GLU A 227 -74.48 -9.84 -33.94
CA GLU A 227 -73.26 -10.53 -33.56
C GLU A 227 -72.01 -9.82 -34.15
N LEU A 228 -72.06 -9.47 -35.46
CA LEU A 228 -71.04 -8.73 -36.16
C LEU A 228 -70.78 -7.32 -35.53
N LYS A 229 -71.84 -6.60 -35.13
CA LYS A 229 -71.73 -5.32 -34.43
C LYS A 229 -70.97 -5.47 -33.10
N ASN A 230 -71.29 -6.51 -32.34
CA ASN A 230 -70.62 -6.79 -31.09
C ASN A 230 -69.13 -7.13 -31.31
N ASP A 231 -68.84 -7.98 -32.31
CA ASP A 231 -67.44 -8.37 -32.62
C ASP A 231 -66.58 -7.17 -33.06
N ILE A 232 -67.18 -6.24 -33.83
CA ILE A 232 -66.49 -4.99 -34.20
C ILE A 232 -66.28 -4.08 -32.99
N GLY A 233 -67.27 -4.01 -32.08
CA GLY A 233 -67.12 -3.26 -30.84
C GLY A 233 -65.91 -3.77 -30.01
N VAL A 234 -65.81 -5.10 -29.87
CA VAL A 234 -64.65 -5.73 -29.20
C VAL A 234 -63.30 -5.46 -29.93
N LEU A 235 -63.35 -5.49 -31.29
CA LEU A 235 -62.18 -5.19 -32.09
C LEU A 235 -61.73 -3.74 -31.93
N ALA A 236 -62.65 -2.77 -31.93
CA ALA A 236 -62.36 -1.35 -31.71
C ALA A 236 -61.74 -1.09 -30.32
N GLU A 237 -62.29 -1.74 -29.28
CA GLU A 237 -61.70 -1.66 -27.93
C GLU A 237 -60.24 -2.22 -27.86
N SER A 238 -60.05 -3.40 -28.49
CA SER A 238 -58.72 -4.01 -28.57
C SER A 238 -57.70 -3.12 -29.32
N MET A 239 -58.11 -2.41 -30.36
CA MET A 239 -57.30 -1.47 -31.10
C MET A 239 -56.91 -0.25 -30.23
N ASN A 240 -57.89 0.30 -29.49
CA ASN A 240 -57.58 1.41 -28.54
C ASN A 240 -56.63 0.99 -27.45
N GLU A 241 -56.79 -0.20 -26.88
CA GLU A 241 -55.81 -0.75 -25.90
C GLU A 241 -54.42 -0.92 -26.51
N THR A 242 -54.32 -1.43 -27.74
CA THR A 242 -53.07 -1.60 -28.47
C THR A 242 -52.37 -0.24 -28.71
N THR A 243 -53.14 0.78 -29.10
CA THR A 243 -52.62 2.16 -29.27
C THR A 243 -52.02 2.67 -27.97
N SER A 244 -52.74 2.54 -26.86
CA SER A 244 -52.23 2.97 -25.55
C SER A 244 -50.96 2.24 -25.14
N LYS A 245 -50.84 0.93 -25.40
CA LYS A 245 -49.63 0.14 -25.15
C LYS A 245 -48.46 0.54 -26.05
N LEU A 246 -48.70 0.92 -27.29
CA LEU A 246 -47.69 1.44 -28.20
C LEU A 246 -47.14 2.79 -27.72
N GLU A 247 -48.02 3.70 -27.25
CA GLU A 247 -47.62 4.99 -26.68
C GLU A 247 -46.75 4.81 -25.41
N GLU A 248 -47.20 3.91 -24.50
CA GLU A 248 -46.38 3.57 -23.31
C GLU A 248 -45.04 2.94 -23.69
N GLY A 249 -45.01 2.05 -24.68
CA GLY A 249 -43.81 1.43 -25.22
C GLY A 249 -42.85 2.47 -25.79
N ASN A 250 -43.34 3.43 -26.56
CA ASN A 250 -42.56 4.51 -27.15
C ASN A 250 -41.87 5.36 -26.06
N LYS A 251 -42.66 5.74 -25.05
CA LYS A 251 -42.10 6.50 -23.90
C LYS A 251 -40.99 5.75 -23.18
N LYS A 252 -41.13 4.44 -22.97
CA LYS A 252 -40.07 3.61 -22.34
C LYS A 252 -38.79 3.55 -23.19
N VAL A 253 -38.94 3.54 -24.52
CA VAL A 253 -37.79 3.58 -25.43
C VAL A 253 -37.09 4.95 -25.37
N GLU A 254 -37.87 6.06 -25.33
CA GLU A 254 -37.32 7.41 -25.14
C GLU A 254 -36.60 7.56 -23.81
N ASP A 255 -37.16 7.09 -22.70
CA ASP A 255 -36.51 7.09 -21.38
C ASP A 255 -35.19 6.29 -21.41
N SER A 256 -35.19 5.14 -22.10
CA SER A 256 -33.99 4.31 -22.29
C SER A 256 -32.90 5.02 -23.09
N LEU A 257 -33.25 5.83 -24.10
CA LEU A 257 -32.30 6.66 -24.85
C LEU A 257 -31.60 7.68 -23.93
N VAL A 258 -32.36 8.35 -23.07
CA VAL A 258 -31.82 9.32 -22.11
C VAL A 258 -30.81 8.62 -21.15
N ASP A 259 -31.13 7.42 -20.69
CA ASP A 259 -30.23 6.65 -19.83
C ASP A 259 -28.94 6.22 -20.55
N ILE A 260 -29.02 5.83 -21.83
CA ILE A 260 -27.86 5.48 -22.65
C ILE A 260 -26.98 6.72 -22.91
N GLU A 261 -27.57 7.88 -23.21
CA GLU A 261 -26.83 9.13 -23.37
C GLU A 261 -26.08 9.53 -22.09
N LYS A 262 -26.74 9.40 -20.94
CA LYS A 262 -26.14 9.62 -19.64
C LYS A 262 -24.96 8.65 -19.38
N MET A 263 -25.14 7.37 -19.71
CA MET A 263 -24.09 6.36 -19.62
C MET A 263 -22.87 6.71 -20.51
N ALA A 264 -23.10 7.15 -21.74
CA ALA A 264 -22.05 7.58 -22.66
C ALA A 264 -21.28 8.80 -22.13
N SER A 265 -21.99 9.76 -21.52
CA SER A 265 -21.38 10.92 -20.86
C SER A 265 -20.50 10.50 -19.68
N GLN A 266 -20.98 9.58 -18.83
CA GLN A 266 -20.21 9.05 -17.71
C GLN A 266 -18.96 8.28 -18.17
N MET A 267 -19.05 7.53 -19.27
CA MET A 267 -17.87 6.85 -19.84
C MET A 267 -16.82 7.85 -20.35
N THR A 268 -17.25 9.00 -20.87
CA THR A 268 -16.34 10.08 -21.29
C THR A 268 -15.62 10.68 -20.08
N GLU A 269 -16.35 10.90 -18.99
CA GLU A 269 -15.75 11.39 -17.73
C GLU A 269 -14.75 10.37 -17.15
N ILE A 270 -15.08 9.07 -17.19
CA ILE A 270 -14.16 8.00 -16.78
C ILE A 270 -12.90 8.02 -17.63
N LYS A 271 -13.01 8.22 -18.95
CA LYS A 271 -11.85 8.33 -19.84
C LYS A 271 -10.92 9.48 -19.42
N ASP A 272 -11.48 10.66 -19.14
CA ASP A 272 -10.67 11.82 -18.68
C ASP A 272 -9.97 11.51 -17.35
N LYS A 273 -10.62 10.78 -16.44
CA LYS A 273 -10.02 10.33 -15.17
C LYS A 273 -8.90 9.31 -15.38
N ILE A 274 -9.03 8.42 -16.36
CA ILE A 274 -7.99 7.47 -16.73
C ILE A 274 -6.73 8.20 -17.21
N ASP A 275 -6.88 9.24 -18.03
CA ASP A 275 -5.75 10.05 -18.51
C ASP A 275 -5.04 10.76 -17.34
N GLU A 276 -5.79 11.25 -16.34
CA GLU A 276 -5.24 11.82 -15.11
C GLU A 276 -4.44 10.77 -14.31
N VAL A 277 -5.00 9.55 -14.15
CA VAL A 277 -4.32 8.46 -13.43
C VAL A 277 -3.05 8.02 -14.14
N PHE A 278 -3.01 7.97 -15.48
CA PHE A 278 -1.77 7.68 -16.21
C PHE A 278 -0.70 8.73 -15.95
N SER A 279 -1.08 10.03 -15.94
CA SER A 279 -0.13 11.10 -15.57
C SER A 279 0.42 10.94 -14.15
N ASP A 280 -0.39 10.46 -13.21
CA ASP A 280 0.06 10.23 -11.83
C ASP A 280 0.93 8.97 -11.71
N ILE A 281 0.67 7.92 -12.50
CA ILE A 281 1.53 6.73 -12.62
C ILE A 281 2.92 7.12 -13.12
N ASP A 282 3.02 7.98 -14.14
CA ASP A 282 4.31 8.45 -14.67
C ASP A 282 5.11 9.19 -13.60
N LYS A 283 4.47 10.13 -12.87
CA LYS A 283 5.12 10.85 -11.76
C LYS A 283 5.55 9.91 -10.63
N GLN A 284 4.72 8.92 -10.30
CA GLN A 284 5.02 7.95 -9.26
C GLN A 284 6.16 7.02 -9.65
N SER A 285 6.26 6.67 -10.93
CA SER A 285 7.39 5.90 -11.49
C SER A 285 8.69 6.70 -11.39
N GLU A 286 8.69 7.98 -11.77
CA GLU A 286 9.84 8.87 -11.62
C GLU A 286 10.26 9.00 -10.15
N PHE A 287 9.30 9.26 -9.24
CA PHE A 287 9.56 9.35 -7.82
C PHE A 287 10.16 8.06 -7.25
N THR A 288 9.63 6.89 -7.64
CA THR A 288 10.13 5.59 -7.16
C THR A 288 11.54 5.31 -7.66
N SER A 289 11.85 5.68 -8.90
CA SER A 289 13.20 5.59 -9.46
C SER A 289 14.19 6.48 -8.70
N ASP A 290 13.81 7.73 -8.39
CA ASP A 290 14.63 8.65 -7.62
C ASP A 290 14.80 8.17 -6.17
N PHE A 291 13.76 7.59 -5.58
CA PHE A 291 13.80 7.00 -4.24
C PHE A 291 14.78 5.83 -4.19
N ALA A 292 14.70 4.90 -5.15
CA ALA A 292 15.65 3.77 -5.26
C ALA A 292 17.10 4.25 -5.36
N LYS A 293 17.36 5.29 -6.14
CA LYS A 293 18.69 5.90 -6.25
C LYS A 293 19.17 6.52 -4.94
N GLN A 294 18.28 7.19 -4.19
CA GLN A 294 18.61 7.75 -2.89
C GLN A 294 18.93 6.63 -1.87
N VAL A 295 18.15 5.55 -1.86
CA VAL A 295 18.41 4.38 -1.00
C VAL A 295 19.77 3.77 -1.32
N SER A 296 20.14 3.61 -2.60
CA SER A 296 21.47 3.15 -3.01
C SER A 296 22.58 4.06 -2.51
N ASN A 297 22.43 5.39 -2.63
CA ASN A 297 23.43 6.34 -2.14
C ASN A 297 23.58 6.29 -0.61
N ILE A 298 22.49 6.06 0.11
CA ILE A 298 22.49 5.87 1.56
C ILE A 298 23.22 4.57 1.91
N SER A 299 22.95 3.49 1.18
CA SER A 299 23.64 2.19 1.33
C SER A 299 25.15 2.33 1.22
N ASP A 300 25.65 2.98 0.17
CA ASP A 300 27.06 3.25 -0.05
C ASP A 300 27.69 4.07 1.10
N SER A 301 26.95 5.09 1.58
CA SER A 301 27.40 5.94 2.70
C SER A 301 27.51 5.19 4.02
N TYR A 302 26.59 4.24 4.28
CA TYR A 302 26.65 3.41 5.49
C TYR A 302 27.71 2.33 5.41
N GLU A 303 28.02 1.80 4.24
CA GLU A 303 29.17 0.91 4.04
C GLU A 303 30.48 1.64 4.38
N GLU A 304 30.66 2.87 3.89
CA GLU A 304 31.82 3.73 4.22
C GLU A 304 31.86 4.05 5.72
N LEU A 305 30.73 4.44 6.32
CA LEU A 305 30.63 4.72 7.75
C LEU A 305 30.99 3.50 8.60
N SER A 306 30.55 2.31 8.21
CA SER A 306 30.92 1.04 8.87
C SER A 306 32.42 0.81 8.87
N LYS A 307 33.06 1.07 7.74
CA LYS A 307 34.51 0.97 7.61
C LYS A 307 35.22 1.99 8.51
N ASP A 308 34.78 3.24 8.47
CA ASP A 308 35.38 4.32 9.30
C ASP A 308 35.21 4.02 10.79
N CYS A 309 34.10 3.50 11.25
CA CYS A 309 33.86 3.08 12.62
C CYS A 309 34.83 1.96 13.05
N LYS A 310 35.09 0.99 12.18
CA LYS A 310 36.09 -0.07 12.44
C LYS A 310 37.49 0.48 12.51
N GLU A 311 37.88 1.40 11.64
CA GLU A 311 39.18 2.06 11.68
C GLU A 311 39.35 2.88 12.96
N GLN A 312 38.34 3.67 13.37
CA GLN A 312 38.32 4.40 14.62
C GLN A 312 38.44 3.48 15.83
N GLY A 313 37.70 2.39 15.89
CA GLY A 313 37.82 1.37 16.92
C GLY A 313 39.24 0.80 17.02
N THR A 314 39.85 0.51 15.87
CA THR A 314 41.25 0.06 15.80
C THR A 314 42.23 1.14 16.33
N HIS A 315 41.98 2.40 16.02
CA HIS A 315 42.80 3.52 16.54
C HIS A 315 42.70 3.66 18.06
N VAL A 316 41.49 3.65 18.60
CA VAL A 316 41.24 3.69 20.06
C VAL A 316 41.94 2.51 20.76
N TYR A 317 41.83 1.31 20.17
CA TYR A 317 42.52 0.14 20.66
C TYR A 317 44.04 0.34 20.69
N LYS A 318 44.66 0.83 19.62
CA LYS A 318 46.12 1.09 19.55
C LYS A 318 46.56 2.11 20.59
N ILE A 319 45.78 3.18 20.78
CA ILE A 319 46.06 4.20 21.82
C ILE A 319 46.03 3.56 23.22
N GLY A 320 44.98 2.79 23.53
CA GLY A 320 44.85 2.07 24.79
C GLY A 320 46.02 1.12 25.03
N ARG A 321 46.47 0.37 24.03
CA ARG A 321 47.66 -0.50 24.13
C ARG A 321 48.92 0.26 24.38
N TYR A 322 49.11 1.42 23.75
CA TYR A 322 50.25 2.28 23.97
C TYR A 322 50.31 2.81 25.43
N ILE A 323 49.16 3.29 25.94
CA ILE A 323 49.02 3.76 27.32
C ILE A 323 49.29 2.62 28.31
N ASP A 324 48.73 1.42 28.10
CA ASP A 324 48.96 0.24 28.96
C ASP A 324 50.44 -0.17 29.01
N THR A 325 51.09 -0.17 27.84
CA THR A 325 52.54 -0.48 27.77
C THR A 325 53.35 0.56 28.52
N THR A 326 53.13 1.86 28.26
CA THR A 326 53.81 2.97 28.94
C THR A 326 53.60 2.90 30.46
N ARG A 327 52.36 2.70 30.90
CA ARG A 327 52.01 2.51 32.31
C ARG A 327 52.77 1.34 32.94
N SER A 328 52.80 0.19 32.27
CA SER A 328 53.49 -1.02 32.76
C SER A 328 54.99 -0.84 32.87
N ASP A 329 55.60 -0.14 31.91
CA ASP A 329 57.05 0.13 31.93
C ASP A 329 57.44 1.11 33.05
N MET A 330 56.60 2.14 33.31
CA MET A 330 56.83 3.07 34.40
C MET A 330 56.72 2.42 35.79
N VAL A 331 55.69 1.51 35.97
CA VAL A 331 55.57 0.75 37.23
C VAL A 331 56.74 -0.11 37.49
N ARG A 332 57.37 -0.71 36.46
CA ARG A 332 58.56 -1.59 36.62
C ARG A 332 59.83 -0.87 36.96
N GLY A 333 59.97 0.36 36.45
CA GLY A 333 61.30 1.04 36.48
C GLY A 333 61.45 2.16 37.50
N PHE A 334 60.41 2.94 37.78
CA PHE A 334 60.65 4.27 38.36
C PHE A 334 59.62 4.67 39.44
N ALA A 335 58.58 3.91 39.70
CA ALA A 335 57.48 4.36 40.58
C ALA A 335 57.76 3.91 42.05
N GLU A 336 57.53 4.80 42.99
CA GLU A 336 57.34 4.46 44.40
C GLU A 336 55.92 4.15 44.64
N VAL A 337 55.56 2.85 44.57
CA VAL A 337 54.19 2.36 44.57
C VAL A 337 53.79 1.93 45.98
N THR A 338 52.85 2.63 46.59
CA THR A 338 52.24 2.22 47.86
C THR A 338 51.32 0.99 47.71
N THR A 339 50.99 0.33 48.79
CA THR A 339 50.00 -0.79 48.77
C THR A 339 48.68 -0.37 48.17
N GLN A 340 48.22 0.85 48.45
CA GLN A 340 46.97 1.39 47.88
C GLN A 340 47.09 1.59 46.38
N ASP A 341 48.20 2.09 45.89
CA ASP A 341 48.46 2.29 44.47
C ASP A 341 48.54 0.94 43.73
N TRP A 342 49.19 -0.09 44.36
CA TRP A 342 49.19 -1.44 43.79
C TRP A 342 47.81 -2.03 43.61
N LEU A 343 46.91 -1.84 44.59
CA LEU A 343 45.53 -2.29 44.45
C LEU A 343 44.81 -1.62 43.26
N ARG A 344 45.01 -0.32 43.07
CA ARG A 344 44.48 0.42 41.94
C ARG A 344 45.07 -0.03 40.61
N ILE A 345 46.39 -0.31 40.54
CA ILE A 345 47.04 -0.86 39.35
C ILE A 345 46.46 -2.21 39.00
N PHE A 346 46.23 -3.10 39.97
CA PHE A 346 45.63 -4.42 39.71
C PHE A 346 44.17 -4.35 39.28
N GLU A 347 43.40 -3.44 39.84
CA GLU A 347 42.05 -3.16 39.42
C GLU A 347 42.00 -2.81 37.92
N ILE A 348 42.85 -1.88 37.50
CA ILE A 348 42.98 -1.48 36.10
C ILE A 348 43.53 -2.61 35.22
N ASP A 349 44.47 -3.42 35.71
CA ASP A 349 44.97 -4.59 34.97
C ASP A 349 43.83 -5.59 34.65
N HIS A 350 42.89 -5.79 35.58
CA HIS A 350 41.72 -6.64 35.36
C HIS A 350 40.72 -5.99 34.39
N PHE A 351 40.49 -4.70 34.51
CA PHE A 351 39.70 -3.94 33.58
C PHE A 351 40.26 -4.00 32.14
N ILE A 352 41.60 -3.84 31.99
CA ILE A 352 42.27 -3.96 30.70
C ILE A 352 42.09 -5.36 30.11
N LEU A 353 42.12 -6.41 30.92
CA LEU A 353 41.89 -7.77 30.44
C LEU A 353 40.49 -7.92 29.84
N MET A 354 39.47 -7.41 30.53
CA MET A 354 38.08 -7.41 30.01
C MET A 354 37.97 -6.58 28.74
N TRP A 355 38.60 -5.39 28.71
CA TRP A 355 38.65 -4.54 27.52
C TRP A 355 39.34 -5.23 26.33
N ARG A 356 40.40 -5.98 26.53
CA ARG A 356 41.11 -6.75 25.51
C ARG A 356 40.22 -7.90 24.99
N VAL A 357 39.54 -8.61 25.87
CA VAL A 357 38.60 -9.66 25.47
C VAL A 357 37.47 -9.09 24.60
N TYR A 358 36.91 -7.94 24.98
CA TYR A 358 35.94 -7.24 24.19
C TYR A 358 36.46 -6.85 22.79
N ASN A 359 37.67 -6.26 22.74
CA ASN A 359 38.29 -5.88 21.46
C ASN A 359 38.61 -7.10 20.57
N ASN A 360 38.83 -8.27 21.18
CA ASN A 360 38.95 -9.51 20.41
C ASN A 360 37.62 -9.99 19.83
N VAL A 361 36.49 -9.75 20.52
CA VAL A 361 35.14 -10.09 20.01
C VAL A 361 34.74 -9.20 18.83
N VAL A 362 35.12 -7.91 18.88
CA VAL A 362 34.84 -6.94 17.79
C VAL A 362 35.95 -6.87 16.73
N ASP A 363 36.90 -7.83 16.76
CA ASP A 363 37.97 -8.03 15.77
C ASP A 363 39.01 -6.89 15.71
N PHE A 364 39.20 -6.13 16.79
CA PHE A 364 40.29 -5.15 16.94
C PHE A 364 41.57 -5.74 17.54
N GLU A 365 41.47 -6.89 18.18
CA GLU A 365 42.59 -7.67 18.73
C GLU A 365 42.45 -9.16 18.41
N HIS A 366 43.55 -9.86 18.31
CA HIS A 366 43.60 -11.33 18.18
C HIS A 366 44.26 -11.96 19.41
N LEU A 367 43.48 -12.19 20.47
CA LEU A 367 43.90 -12.85 21.69
C LEU A 367 43.96 -14.37 21.54
N LYS A 368 45.10 -14.96 21.92
CA LYS A 368 45.19 -16.42 22.12
C LYS A 368 44.77 -16.75 23.55
N ILE A 369 44.07 -17.84 23.74
CA ILE A 369 43.68 -18.34 25.09
C ILE A 369 44.88 -18.47 26.02
N THR A 370 46.02 -18.85 25.48
CA THR A 370 47.29 -18.96 26.23
C THR A 370 47.83 -17.64 26.78
N GLN A 371 47.30 -16.49 26.35
CA GLN A 371 47.67 -15.14 26.83
C GLN A 371 46.76 -14.69 27.99
N LEU A 372 45.73 -15.46 28.32
CA LEU A 372 44.86 -15.19 29.47
C LEU A 372 45.53 -15.79 30.72
N ASN A 373 45.82 -14.93 31.70
CA ASN A 373 46.36 -15.35 33.00
C ASN A 373 45.24 -15.90 33.89
N ASN A 374 45.56 -16.88 34.71
CA ASN A 374 44.66 -17.34 35.79
C ASN A 374 44.95 -16.59 37.11
N ASN A 375 44.21 -16.89 38.16
CA ASN A 375 44.36 -16.28 39.47
C ASN A 375 45.74 -16.46 40.12
N GLU A 376 46.49 -17.51 39.76
CA GLU A 376 47.87 -17.78 40.27
C GLU A 376 48.94 -17.09 39.44
N THR A 377 48.71 -16.94 38.15
CA THR A 377 49.68 -16.36 37.20
C THR A 377 49.51 -14.88 36.95
N CYS A 378 48.37 -14.29 37.33
CA CYS A 378 48.12 -12.84 37.21
C CYS A 378 49.02 -12.05 38.20
N LYS A 379 49.22 -10.76 37.92
CA LYS A 379 50.04 -9.89 38.73
C LYS A 379 49.54 -9.78 40.19
N LEU A 380 48.22 -9.66 40.39
CA LEU A 380 47.61 -9.62 41.72
C LEU A 380 47.85 -10.93 42.49
N GLY A 381 47.63 -12.08 41.85
CA GLY A 381 47.85 -13.39 42.50
C GLY A 381 49.31 -13.57 42.96
N LYS A 382 50.29 -13.20 42.12
CA LYS A 382 51.72 -13.22 42.47
C LYS A 382 52.06 -12.24 43.60
N TRP A 383 51.46 -11.05 43.56
CA TRP A 383 51.70 -10.03 44.62
C TRP A 383 51.10 -10.48 45.95
N LEU A 384 49.87 -11.05 45.95
CA LEU A 384 49.24 -11.60 47.15
C LEU A 384 50.06 -12.79 47.74
N ALA A 385 50.56 -13.68 46.91
CA ALA A 385 51.42 -14.78 47.36
C ALA A 385 52.72 -14.26 48.03
N ALA A 386 53.28 -13.18 47.52
CA ALA A 386 54.49 -12.56 48.12
C ALA A 386 54.22 -11.77 49.40
N GLN A 387 52.95 -11.47 49.75
CA GLN A 387 52.62 -10.80 51.04
C GLN A 387 52.27 -11.79 52.18
N THR A 388 52.14 -13.10 51.85
CA THR A 388 51.79 -14.14 52.83
C THR A 388 53.06 -14.85 53.44
N ASP A 389 54.29 -14.52 53.00
CA ASP A 389 55.57 -14.90 53.60
C ASP A 389 56.11 -13.74 54.45
#